data_610728f71e7a8c143b5749b415006a34
#
_entry.id   610728f71e7a8c143b5749b415006a34
#
_cell.length_a   1.000
_cell.length_b   1.000
_cell.length_c   1.000
_cell.angle_alpha   90.00
_cell.angle_beta   90.00
_cell.angle_gamma   90.00
#
_symmetry.space_group_name_H-M   'P 1'
#
loop_
_entity.id
_entity.type
_entity.pdbx_description
1 polymer ?
#
loop_
_entity_poly.entity_id
_entity_poly.type
_entity_poly.pdbx_seq_one_letter_code
_entity_poly.pdbx_strand_id
1 'polypeptide(L)'
;YNQLGRYDEARRMIAERKFHPWEGGEGKITGQYVLCRIELAKQAIADGRYQEALTLLAETEQYPHNLGEGKLQNAEENDVWYYKGLAHKGLGNIEEANRCFTIATIGSDEPQQAFFYNDQQPDKIYFQGLAWRELGEENKARSRFNKLIKHGEKHLFDHCRIDYFAVSLPDLAIWDDDL
;
A
#
# COMPACT_ATOMS: atom_id res chain seq x y z
N TYR A 1 7.53 -6.28 14.08
CA TYR A 1 8.52 -5.23 13.84
C TYR A 1 7.89 -4.02 13.15
N ASN A 2 7.19 -4.18 12.03
CA ASN A 2 6.57 -3.06 11.30
C ASN A 2 5.62 -2.26 12.19
N GLN A 3 4.73 -2.89 12.93
CA GLN A 3 3.80 -2.24 13.88
C GLN A 3 4.51 -1.50 15.04
N LEU A 4 5.78 -1.83 15.29
CA LEU A 4 6.61 -1.15 16.28
C LEU A 4 7.51 -0.06 15.68
N GLY A 5 7.37 0.25 14.38
CA GLY A 5 8.24 1.19 13.68
C GLY A 5 9.68 0.71 13.46
N ARG A 6 9.95 -0.59 13.66
CA ARG A 6 11.29 -1.20 13.55
C ARG A 6 11.49 -1.76 12.13
N TYR A 7 11.41 -0.88 11.14
CA TYR A 7 11.32 -1.25 9.72
C TYR A 7 12.62 -1.88 9.17
N ASP A 8 13.79 -1.43 9.61
CA ASP A 8 15.07 -2.04 9.23
C ASP A 8 15.21 -3.47 9.74
N GLU A 9 14.69 -3.73 10.93
CA GLU A 9 14.71 -5.07 11.49
C GLU A 9 13.70 -5.99 10.79
N ALA A 10 12.53 -5.45 10.44
CA ALA A 10 11.56 -6.15 9.61
C ALA A 10 12.18 -6.52 8.27
N ARG A 11 12.81 -5.54 7.59
CA ARG A 11 13.48 -5.73 6.30
C ARG A 11 14.54 -6.82 6.37
N ARG A 12 15.42 -6.78 7.39
CA ARG A 12 16.48 -7.80 7.58
C ARG A 12 15.89 -9.17 7.83
N MET A 13 14.94 -9.29 8.77
CA MET A 13 14.31 -10.56 9.11
C MET A 13 13.63 -11.19 7.88
N ILE A 14 12.94 -10.41 7.07
CA ILE A 14 12.28 -10.89 5.86
C ILE A 14 13.32 -11.35 4.83
N ALA A 15 14.43 -10.63 4.67
CA ALA A 15 15.48 -10.98 3.71
C ALA A 15 16.24 -12.27 4.09
N GLU A 16 16.42 -12.52 5.39
CA GLU A 16 17.21 -13.65 5.91
C GLU A 16 16.42 -14.95 6.00
N ARG A 17 15.10 -14.90 5.86
CA ARG A 17 14.23 -16.07 6.04
C ARG A 17 13.65 -16.55 4.74
N LYS A 18 13.36 -17.84 4.67
CA LYS A 18 12.60 -18.46 3.60
C LYS A 18 11.18 -18.71 4.10
N PHE A 19 10.22 -18.18 3.35
CA PHE A 19 8.80 -18.36 3.63
C PHE A 19 8.20 -19.37 2.64
N HIS A 20 7.10 -19.97 3.06
CA HIS A 20 6.32 -20.89 2.23
C HIS A 20 4.88 -20.38 2.19
N PRO A 21 4.25 -20.35 1.03
CA PRO A 21 2.85 -20.01 0.94
C PRO A 21 2.00 -21.06 1.68
N TRP A 22 0.94 -20.60 2.31
CA TRP A 22 -0.06 -21.47 2.93
C TRP A 22 -1.45 -20.91 2.65
N GLU A 23 -2.45 -21.77 2.62
CA GLU A 23 -3.83 -21.36 2.42
C GLU A 23 -4.28 -20.39 3.51
N GLY A 24 -4.83 -19.23 3.09
CA GLY A 24 -5.23 -18.14 3.97
C GLY A 24 -4.09 -17.27 4.48
N GLY A 25 -2.88 -17.43 3.95
CA GLY A 25 -1.72 -16.61 4.26
C GLY A 25 -1.20 -15.80 3.08
N GLU A 26 -1.95 -15.84 1.97
CA GLU A 26 -1.61 -15.13 0.74
C GLU A 26 -1.53 -13.63 0.98
N GLY A 27 -0.48 -13.03 0.45
CA GLY A 27 -0.24 -11.59 0.58
C GLY A 27 0.34 -11.12 1.92
N LYS A 28 0.28 -11.92 2.99
CA LYS A 28 0.73 -11.49 4.33
C LYS A 28 2.22 -11.13 4.36
N ILE A 29 3.06 -12.01 3.87
CA ILE A 29 4.51 -11.76 3.88
C ILE A 29 4.89 -10.70 2.84
N THR A 30 4.31 -10.75 1.67
CA THR A 30 4.56 -9.76 0.62
C THR A 30 4.06 -8.38 1.04
N GLY A 31 2.93 -8.28 1.73
CA GLY A 31 2.46 -7.02 2.33
C GLY A 31 3.46 -6.45 3.35
N GLN A 32 3.99 -7.28 4.26
CA GLN A 32 5.01 -6.83 5.22
C GLN A 32 6.32 -6.45 4.53
N TYR A 33 6.67 -7.13 3.44
CA TYR A 33 7.82 -6.80 2.60
C TYR A 33 7.68 -5.41 1.96
N VAL A 34 6.52 -5.10 1.39
CA VAL A 34 6.24 -3.80 0.77
C VAL A 34 6.16 -2.70 1.84
N LEU A 35 5.43 -2.96 2.93
CA LEU A 35 5.23 -1.99 4.01
C LEU A 35 6.55 -1.46 4.58
N CYS A 36 7.50 -2.33 4.95
CA CYS A 36 8.75 -1.85 5.52
C CYS A 36 9.58 -1.01 4.53
N ARG A 37 9.48 -1.28 3.23
CA ARG A 37 10.17 -0.47 2.20
C ARG A 37 9.53 0.90 2.01
N ILE A 38 8.21 0.94 2.02
CA ILE A 38 7.49 2.22 1.96
C ILE A 38 7.82 3.07 3.18
N GLU A 39 7.79 2.52 4.38
CA GLU A 39 8.05 3.27 5.59
C GLU A 39 9.51 3.77 5.67
N LEU A 40 10.47 2.95 5.27
CA LEU A 40 11.87 3.39 5.14
C LEU A 40 12.03 4.46 4.06
N ALA A 41 11.34 4.34 2.94
CA ALA A 41 11.36 5.36 1.89
C ALA A 41 10.73 6.68 2.36
N LYS A 42 9.66 6.63 3.16
CA LYS A 42 9.07 7.83 3.81
C LYS A 42 10.08 8.54 4.70
N GLN A 43 10.81 7.78 5.53
CA GLN A 43 11.87 8.33 6.36
C GLN A 43 12.98 8.96 5.51
N ALA A 44 13.43 8.27 4.48
CA ALA A 44 14.45 8.78 3.55
C ALA A 44 14.00 10.06 2.84
N ILE A 45 12.73 10.15 2.40
CA ILE A 45 12.16 11.37 1.81
C ILE A 45 12.15 12.52 2.83
N ALA A 46 11.72 12.27 4.06
CA ALA A 46 11.67 13.27 5.11
C ALA A 46 13.07 13.84 5.43
N ASP A 47 14.10 13.02 5.32
CA ASP A 47 15.50 13.38 5.54
C ASP A 47 16.18 13.97 4.28
N GLY A 48 15.46 14.09 3.16
CA GLY A 48 16.03 14.57 1.88
C GLY A 48 16.89 13.55 1.14
N ARG A 49 16.89 12.28 1.56
CA ARG A 49 17.64 11.16 0.94
C ARG A 49 16.84 10.52 -0.19
N TYR A 50 16.44 11.35 -1.17
CA TYR A 50 15.50 10.96 -2.22
C TYR A 50 15.96 9.78 -3.08
N GLN A 51 17.26 9.69 -3.38
CA GLN A 51 17.78 8.58 -4.19
C GLN A 51 17.70 7.25 -3.44
N GLU A 52 17.92 7.25 -2.13
CA GLU A 52 17.74 6.09 -1.27
C GLU A 52 16.26 5.65 -1.24
N ALA A 53 15.35 6.62 -1.13
CA ALA A 53 13.92 6.33 -1.19
C ALA A 53 13.53 5.63 -2.50
N LEU A 54 14.02 6.12 -3.64
CA LEU A 54 13.78 5.48 -4.94
C LEU A 54 14.33 4.05 -5.00
N THR A 55 15.50 3.81 -4.42
CA THR A 55 16.08 2.46 -4.34
C THR A 55 15.22 1.52 -3.53
N LEU A 56 14.74 1.97 -2.36
CA LEU A 56 13.84 1.19 -1.49
C LEU A 56 12.52 0.86 -2.19
N LEU A 57 11.93 1.84 -2.89
CA LEU A 57 10.67 1.67 -3.61
C LEU A 57 10.84 0.80 -4.87
N ALA A 58 12.01 0.80 -5.51
CA ALA A 58 12.30 -0.08 -6.63
C ALA A 58 12.37 -1.56 -6.20
N GLU A 59 12.78 -1.86 -4.96
CA GLU A 59 12.76 -3.23 -4.44
C GLU A 59 11.35 -3.85 -4.45
N THR A 60 10.29 -3.04 -4.43
CA THR A 60 8.91 -3.56 -4.47
C THR A 60 8.43 -3.98 -5.86
N GLU A 61 9.18 -3.66 -6.92
CA GLU A 61 8.80 -4.01 -8.29
C GLU A 61 8.82 -5.52 -8.55
N GLN A 62 9.75 -6.22 -7.89
CA GLN A 62 9.85 -7.67 -7.97
C GLN A 62 10.02 -8.26 -6.58
N TYR A 63 9.21 -9.27 -6.28
CA TYR A 63 9.33 -9.96 -5.00
C TYR A 63 10.47 -10.98 -5.06
N PRO A 64 11.37 -10.99 -4.07
CA PRO A 64 12.45 -11.97 -4.01
C PRO A 64 11.89 -13.36 -3.73
N HIS A 65 12.53 -14.37 -4.31
CA HIS A 65 12.06 -15.77 -4.29
C HIS A 65 11.87 -16.35 -2.87
N ASN A 66 12.60 -15.82 -1.88
CA ASN A 66 12.50 -16.29 -0.50
C ASN A 66 11.15 -15.97 0.17
N LEU A 67 10.33 -15.06 -0.39
CA LEU A 67 8.99 -14.78 0.12
C LEU A 67 8.00 -15.93 -0.14
N GLY A 68 8.30 -16.80 -1.12
CA GLY A 68 7.44 -17.93 -1.51
C GLY A 68 6.25 -17.54 -2.38
N GLU A 69 6.04 -16.25 -2.62
CA GLU A 69 4.93 -15.71 -3.42
C GLU A 69 5.47 -14.76 -4.49
N GLY A 70 4.85 -14.77 -5.66
CA GLY A 70 5.11 -13.82 -6.73
C GLY A 70 4.19 -12.60 -6.67
N LYS A 71 4.67 -11.49 -7.22
CA LYS A 71 3.85 -10.30 -7.37
C LYS A 71 2.81 -10.50 -8.47
N LEU A 72 1.55 -10.16 -8.17
CA LEU A 72 0.48 -10.18 -9.16
C LEU A 72 0.65 -9.05 -10.17
N GLN A 73 0.27 -9.32 -11.43
CA GLN A 73 0.37 -8.33 -12.50
C GLN A 73 -0.54 -7.11 -12.29
N ASN A 74 -1.64 -7.30 -11.56
CA ASN A 74 -2.61 -6.25 -11.23
C ASN A 74 -2.47 -5.73 -9.79
N ALA A 75 -1.32 -5.96 -9.14
CA ALA A 75 -1.09 -5.42 -7.81
C ALA A 75 -1.23 -3.89 -7.80
N GLU A 76 -2.07 -3.39 -6.92
CA GLU A 76 -2.31 -1.96 -6.78
C GLU A 76 -1.26 -1.31 -5.90
N GLU A 77 -0.52 -0.37 -6.48
CA GLU A 77 0.66 0.24 -5.87
C GLU A 77 0.57 1.78 -5.86
N ASN A 78 -0.63 2.31 -5.64
CA ASN A 78 -0.85 3.76 -5.60
C ASN A 78 0.06 4.45 -4.59
N ASP A 79 0.29 3.83 -3.44
CA ASP A 79 1.21 4.28 -2.39
C ASP A 79 2.67 4.30 -2.87
N VAL A 80 3.15 3.22 -3.46
CA VAL A 80 4.51 3.12 -4.00
C VAL A 80 4.75 4.20 -5.05
N TRP A 81 3.82 4.34 -6.01
CA TRP A 81 3.93 5.35 -7.07
C TRP A 81 3.84 6.77 -6.53
N TYR A 82 2.99 7.01 -5.53
CA TYR A 82 2.92 8.31 -4.87
C TYR A 82 4.27 8.70 -4.23
N TYR A 83 4.89 7.79 -3.45
CA TYR A 83 6.17 8.07 -2.82
C TYR A 83 7.33 8.15 -3.83
N LYS A 84 7.31 7.38 -4.92
CA LYS A 84 8.24 7.59 -6.05
C LYS A 84 8.11 8.99 -6.62
N GLY A 85 6.88 9.46 -6.81
CA GLY A 85 6.59 10.84 -7.26
C GLY A 85 7.18 11.89 -6.33
N LEU A 86 7.00 11.73 -5.02
CA LEU A 86 7.58 12.65 -4.03
C LEU A 86 9.11 12.65 -4.06
N ALA A 87 9.74 11.49 -4.19
CA ALA A 87 11.19 11.38 -4.27
C ALA A 87 11.74 12.04 -5.54
N HIS A 88 11.11 11.82 -6.70
CA HIS A 88 11.48 12.50 -7.94
C HIS A 88 11.28 14.02 -7.86
N LYS A 89 10.18 14.47 -7.26
CA LYS A 89 9.92 15.89 -6.99
C LYS A 89 11.02 16.51 -6.13
N GLY A 90 11.46 15.80 -5.08
CA GLY A 90 12.57 16.23 -4.23
C GLY A 90 13.91 16.35 -4.94
N LEU A 91 14.15 15.52 -5.95
CA LEU A 91 15.32 15.58 -6.84
C LEU A 91 15.20 16.65 -7.94
N GLY A 92 14.07 17.34 -8.05
CA GLY A 92 13.81 18.30 -9.13
C GLY A 92 13.40 17.65 -10.46
N ASN A 93 13.18 16.35 -10.51
CA ASN A 93 12.76 15.60 -11.69
C ASN A 93 11.23 15.71 -11.89
N ILE A 94 10.74 16.87 -12.21
CA ILE A 94 9.29 17.18 -12.20
C ILE A 94 8.50 16.37 -13.21
N GLU A 95 9.04 16.12 -14.38
CA GLU A 95 8.38 15.30 -15.41
C GLU A 95 8.14 13.87 -14.91
N GLU A 96 9.16 13.24 -14.33
CA GLU A 96 9.08 11.90 -13.80
C GLU A 96 8.19 11.84 -12.53
N ALA A 97 8.23 12.87 -11.69
CA ALA A 97 7.32 13.01 -10.56
C ALA A 97 5.85 13.01 -11.03
N ASN A 98 5.52 13.83 -12.04
CA ASN A 98 4.16 13.91 -12.58
C ASN A 98 3.73 12.57 -13.23
N ARG A 99 4.65 11.88 -13.90
CA ARG A 99 4.39 10.51 -14.41
C ARG A 99 4.03 9.56 -13.29
N CYS A 100 4.81 9.54 -12.21
CA CYS A 100 4.54 8.70 -11.05
C CYS A 100 3.19 9.04 -10.39
N PHE A 101 2.90 10.33 -10.17
CA PHE A 101 1.61 10.75 -9.63
C PHE A 101 0.44 10.36 -10.54
N THR A 102 0.60 10.46 -11.86
CA THR A 102 -0.43 10.01 -12.80
C THR A 102 -0.72 8.52 -12.64
N ILE A 103 0.31 7.69 -12.52
CA ILE A 103 0.13 6.25 -12.27
C ILE A 103 -0.54 6.01 -10.91
N ALA A 104 -0.17 6.76 -9.87
CA ALA A 104 -0.77 6.65 -8.55
C ALA A 104 -2.27 7.01 -8.51
N THR A 105 -2.84 7.60 -9.58
CA THR A 105 -4.29 7.88 -9.65
C THR A 105 -5.12 6.76 -10.23
N ILE A 106 -4.50 5.70 -10.76
CA ILE A 106 -5.18 4.59 -11.45
C ILE A 106 -5.82 3.64 -10.42
N GLY A 107 -6.94 3.04 -10.79
CA GLY A 107 -7.67 2.07 -9.96
C GLY A 107 -9.11 2.50 -9.70
N SER A 108 -9.86 1.67 -8.97
CA SER A 108 -11.22 2.01 -8.54
C SER A 108 -11.18 3.21 -7.58
N ASP A 109 -12.18 4.05 -7.64
CA ASP A 109 -12.34 5.17 -6.72
C ASP A 109 -13.53 5.01 -5.76
N GLU A 110 -14.15 3.83 -5.78
CA GLU A 110 -15.23 3.47 -4.87
C GLU A 110 -14.68 2.56 -3.76
N PRO A 111 -14.76 2.98 -2.50
CA PRO A 111 -14.38 2.13 -1.38
C PRO A 111 -15.24 0.87 -1.36
N GLN A 112 -14.60 -0.27 -1.25
CA GLN A 112 -15.24 -1.57 -1.17
C GLN A 112 -14.62 -2.35 -0.02
N GLN A 113 -15.35 -3.32 0.50
CA GLN A 113 -14.79 -4.26 1.43
C GLN A 113 -13.82 -5.19 0.67
N ALA A 114 -12.57 -5.22 1.11
CA ALA A 114 -11.57 -6.10 0.54
C ALA A 114 -11.65 -7.47 1.23
N PHE A 115 -12.16 -8.47 0.50
CA PHE A 115 -12.27 -9.84 1.00
C PHE A 115 -11.04 -10.69 0.72
N PHE A 116 -10.34 -10.37 -0.36
CA PHE A 116 -9.17 -11.11 -0.81
C PHE A 116 -7.94 -10.20 -0.79
N TYR A 117 -6.77 -10.79 -0.56
CA TYR A 117 -5.50 -10.09 -0.52
C TYR A 117 -5.15 -9.29 -1.80
N ASN A 118 -5.81 -9.61 -2.90
CA ASN A 118 -5.65 -8.94 -4.19
C ASN A 118 -6.78 -7.96 -4.53
N ASP A 119 -7.74 -7.78 -3.64
CA ASP A 119 -8.75 -6.74 -3.77
C ASP A 119 -8.13 -5.38 -3.47
N GLN A 120 -8.67 -4.33 -4.11
CA GLN A 120 -8.22 -2.98 -3.85
C GLN A 120 -8.56 -2.57 -2.41
N GLN A 121 -7.51 -2.31 -1.63
CA GLN A 121 -7.65 -1.79 -0.29
C GLN A 121 -8.11 -0.32 -0.32
N PRO A 122 -8.97 0.13 0.60
CA PRO A 122 -9.48 1.51 0.63
C PRO A 122 -8.39 2.58 0.74
N ASP A 123 -7.25 2.27 1.37
CA ASP A 123 -6.10 3.17 1.48
C ASP A 123 -5.53 3.57 0.10
N LYS A 124 -5.69 2.75 -0.92
CA LYS A 124 -5.27 3.08 -2.29
C LYS A 124 -6.00 4.30 -2.84
N ILE A 125 -7.28 4.47 -2.48
CA ILE A 125 -8.08 5.65 -2.84
C ILE A 125 -7.54 6.91 -2.16
N TYR A 126 -7.04 6.80 -0.93
CA TYR A 126 -6.38 7.91 -0.26
C TYR A 126 -5.15 8.37 -1.03
N PHE A 127 -4.30 7.44 -1.48
CA PHE A 127 -3.12 7.77 -2.28
C PHE A 127 -3.48 8.31 -3.66
N GLN A 128 -4.59 7.87 -4.29
CA GLN A 128 -5.11 8.52 -5.50
C GLN A 128 -5.44 10.00 -5.22
N GLY A 129 -6.10 10.28 -4.09
CA GLY A 129 -6.43 11.66 -3.68
C GLY A 129 -5.18 12.52 -3.49
N LEU A 130 -4.17 11.99 -2.80
CA LEU A 130 -2.89 12.67 -2.63
C LEU A 130 -2.20 12.96 -3.97
N ALA A 131 -2.19 11.98 -4.88
CA ALA A 131 -1.58 12.11 -6.20
C ALA A 131 -2.31 13.17 -7.06
N TRP A 132 -3.64 13.19 -7.05
CA TRP A 132 -4.42 14.24 -7.72
C TRP A 132 -4.10 15.63 -7.19
N ARG A 133 -3.87 15.76 -5.88
CA ARG A 133 -3.46 17.04 -5.29
C ARG A 133 -2.10 17.49 -5.78
N GLU A 134 -1.13 16.58 -5.86
CA GLU A 134 0.20 16.87 -6.39
C GLU A 134 0.17 17.30 -7.87
N LEU A 135 -0.78 16.79 -8.65
CA LEU A 135 -1.04 17.17 -10.05
C LEU A 135 -1.85 18.48 -10.18
N GLY A 136 -2.23 19.12 -9.08
CA GLY A 136 -3.02 20.38 -9.09
C GLY A 136 -4.52 20.17 -9.32
N GLU A 137 -5.01 18.94 -9.30
CA GLU A 137 -6.41 18.55 -9.55
C GLU A 137 -7.21 18.48 -8.23
N GLU A 138 -7.31 19.58 -7.51
CA GLU A 138 -7.87 19.64 -6.15
C GLU A 138 -9.30 19.10 -6.06
N ASN A 139 -10.15 19.31 -7.09
CA ASN A 139 -11.52 18.79 -7.07
C ASN A 139 -11.54 17.26 -7.13
N LYS A 140 -10.64 16.64 -7.89
CA LYS A 140 -10.51 15.18 -7.95
C LYS A 140 -9.99 14.63 -6.63
N ALA A 141 -8.98 15.28 -6.05
CA ALA A 141 -8.43 14.91 -4.74
C ALA A 141 -9.53 14.91 -3.67
N ARG A 142 -10.27 16.02 -3.58
CA ARG A 142 -11.39 16.16 -2.62
C ARG A 142 -12.48 15.12 -2.85
N SER A 143 -12.77 14.78 -4.09
CA SER A 143 -13.74 13.71 -4.41
C SER A 143 -13.32 12.38 -3.79
N ARG A 144 -12.03 11.99 -3.89
CA ARG A 144 -11.50 10.74 -3.31
C ARG A 144 -11.63 10.73 -1.78
N PHE A 145 -11.17 11.80 -1.14
CA PHE A 145 -11.27 11.92 0.32
C PHE A 145 -12.71 11.89 0.84
N ASN A 146 -13.63 12.58 0.14
CA ASN A 146 -15.05 12.57 0.52
C ASN A 146 -15.70 11.18 0.36
N LYS A 147 -15.28 10.37 -0.62
CA LYS A 147 -15.77 9.00 -0.76
C LYS A 147 -15.33 8.14 0.43
N LEU A 148 -14.08 8.23 0.85
CA LEU A 148 -13.56 7.52 2.02
C LEU A 148 -14.28 7.96 3.31
N ILE A 149 -14.46 9.26 3.52
CA ILE A 149 -15.17 9.79 4.68
C ILE A 149 -16.60 9.25 4.73
N LYS A 150 -17.34 9.36 3.63
CA LYS A 150 -18.73 8.87 3.56
C LYS A 150 -18.83 7.35 3.76
N HIS A 151 -17.84 6.60 3.24
CA HIS A 151 -17.78 5.17 3.47
C HIS A 151 -17.57 4.85 4.94
N GLY A 152 -16.58 5.48 5.58
CA GLY A 152 -16.33 5.31 7.01
C GLY A 152 -17.54 5.73 7.87
N GLU A 153 -18.17 6.88 7.59
CA GLU A 153 -19.38 7.33 8.30
C GLU A 153 -20.53 6.32 8.17
N LYS A 154 -20.72 5.74 6.98
CA LYS A 154 -21.77 4.75 6.73
C LYS A 154 -21.53 3.46 7.52
N HIS A 155 -20.28 3.04 7.67
CA HIS A 155 -19.91 1.76 8.27
C HIS A 155 -19.44 1.87 9.73
N LEU A 156 -19.44 3.08 10.31
CA LEU A 156 -18.96 3.35 11.67
C LEU A 156 -19.57 2.47 12.76
N PHE A 157 -20.81 2.04 12.57
CA PHE A 157 -21.55 1.24 13.54
C PHE A 157 -21.87 -0.17 13.04
N ASP A 158 -21.23 -0.59 11.96
CA ASP A 158 -21.40 -1.94 11.46
C ASP A 158 -20.82 -2.93 12.49
N HIS A 159 -21.55 -4.01 12.72
CA HIS A 159 -21.06 -5.10 13.54
C HIS A 159 -20.44 -6.13 12.61
N CYS A 160 -19.15 -6.38 12.81
CA CYS A 160 -18.47 -7.47 12.13
C CYS A 160 -19.20 -8.79 12.44
N ARG A 161 -19.75 -9.43 11.40
CA ARG A 161 -20.32 -10.77 11.48
C ARG A 161 -19.36 -11.73 10.80
N ILE A 162 -18.69 -12.53 11.61
CA ILE A 162 -17.85 -13.60 11.09
C ILE A 162 -18.76 -14.63 10.44
N ASP A 163 -18.63 -14.79 9.13
CA ASP A 163 -19.25 -15.93 8.44
C ASP A 163 -18.36 -17.17 8.70
N TYR A 164 -18.88 -18.07 9.50
CA TYR A 164 -18.13 -19.27 9.89
C TYR A 164 -17.78 -20.19 8.71
N PHE A 165 -18.43 -20.02 7.56
CA PHE A 165 -18.16 -20.77 6.35
C PHE A 165 -17.12 -20.11 5.43
N ALA A 166 -16.72 -18.89 5.70
CA ALA A 166 -15.57 -18.22 5.05
C ALA A 166 -14.22 -18.57 5.72
N VAL A 167 -14.13 -19.74 6.33
CA VAL A 167 -13.03 -20.16 7.23
C VAL A 167 -11.68 -20.34 6.53
N SER A 168 -11.68 -20.39 5.21
CA SER A 168 -10.44 -20.41 4.42
C SER A 168 -9.77 -19.03 4.32
N LEU A 169 -10.38 -18.02 4.91
CA LEU A 169 -9.89 -16.65 4.90
C LEU A 169 -9.67 -16.15 6.34
N PRO A 170 -8.64 -16.65 7.05
CA PRO A 170 -8.39 -16.28 8.44
C PRO A 170 -8.14 -14.79 8.65
N ASP A 171 -7.84 -14.04 7.60
CA ASP A 171 -7.66 -12.60 7.66
C ASP A 171 -8.95 -11.86 7.95
N LEU A 172 -10.08 -12.38 7.54
CA LEU A 172 -11.39 -11.85 7.92
C LEU A 172 -11.74 -12.10 9.38
N ALA A 173 -11.05 -13.04 10.03
CA ALA A 173 -11.24 -13.38 11.44
C ALA A 173 -10.29 -12.60 12.36
N ILE A 174 -9.30 -11.95 11.83
CA ILE A 174 -8.29 -11.22 12.59
C ILE A 174 -8.40 -9.74 12.25
N TRP A 175 -9.30 -9.04 12.88
CA TRP A 175 -9.20 -7.64 13.34
C TRP A 175 -8.40 -6.63 12.50
N ASP A 176 -7.79 -7.00 11.39
CA ASP A 176 -6.75 -6.18 10.81
C ASP A 176 -7.31 -5.05 9.97
N ASP A 177 -8.54 -5.15 9.48
CA ASP A 177 -8.87 -4.25 8.41
C ASP A 177 -10.33 -3.86 8.29
N ASP A 178 -11.03 -3.82 9.38
CA ASP A 178 -12.37 -3.21 9.44
C ASP A 178 -12.31 -1.67 9.52
N LEU A 179 -11.33 -1.09 8.88
CA LEU A 179 -11.19 0.37 8.87
C LEU A 179 -11.43 0.96 7.50
#